data_02d47d986fd2cc9d5d515d96e84085e1
#
_entry.id   02d47d986fd2cc9d5d515d96e84085e1
#
_cell.length_a   1.000
_cell.length_b   1.000
_cell.length_c   1.000
_cell.angle_alpha   90.00
_cell.angle_beta   90.00
_cell.angle_gamma   90.00
#
_symmetry.space_group_name_H-M   'P 1'
#
loop_
_entity.id
_entity.type
_entity.pdbx_description
1 polymer ?
#
loop_
_entity_poly.entity_id
_entity_poly.type
_entity_poly.pdbx_seq_one_letter_code
_entity_poly.pdbx_strand_id
1 'polypeptide(L)' 'MANLKIKLVKSLNGRLEKHIATANSLGLRKIGQEVVQPDNTQTRGKIAKIGFMLQVTEVE' A
#
# COMPACT_ATOMS: atom_id res chain seq x y z
N MET A 1 12.09 15.15 4.01
CA MET A 1 11.17 14.58 3.02
C MET A 1 10.14 13.74 3.74
N ALA A 2 8.90 13.81 3.28
CA ALA A 2 7.82 13.07 3.92
C ALA A 2 7.86 11.60 3.53
N ASN A 3 7.47 10.75 4.46
CA ASN A 3 7.24 9.33 4.21
C ASN A 3 5.77 9.03 4.43
N LEU A 4 5.32 7.92 3.86
CA LEU A 4 3.96 7.46 4.02
C LEU A 4 3.97 6.12 4.74
N LYS A 5 3.17 6.02 5.79
CA LYS A 5 2.93 4.75 6.48
C LYS A 5 1.68 4.13 5.88
N ILE A 6 1.83 2.96 5.32
CA ILE A 6 0.78 2.28 4.57
C ILE A 6 0.42 1.00 5.31
N LYS A 7 -0.85 0.87 5.66
CA LYS A 7 -1.36 -0.31 6.36
C LYS A 7 -2.37 -1.02 5.47
N LEU A 8 -2.22 -2.33 5.33
CA LEU A 8 -3.16 -3.15 4.58
C LEU A 8 -4.35 -3.47 5.48
N VAL A 9 -5.51 -2.89 5.17
CA VAL A 9 -6.71 -3.04 5.98
C VAL A 9 -7.73 -4.01 5.39
N LYS A 10 -7.55 -4.43 4.13
CA LYS A 10 -8.41 -5.40 3.47
C LYS A 10 -7.60 -6.62 3.05
N SER A 11 -8.25 -7.79 3.04
CA SER A 11 -7.60 -9.02 2.61
C SER A 11 -7.28 -8.98 1.13
N LEU A 12 -6.17 -9.61 0.73
CA LEU A 12 -5.81 -9.78 -0.66
C LEU A 12 -6.55 -10.96 -1.30
N ASN A 13 -7.20 -11.80 -0.52
CA ASN A 13 -7.95 -12.93 -1.04
C ASN A 13 -9.11 -12.45 -1.92
N GLY A 14 -9.22 -13.04 -3.12
CA GLY A 14 -10.27 -12.68 -4.05
C GLY A 14 -10.03 -11.38 -4.80
N ARG A 15 -8.89 -10.73 -4.61
CA ARG A 15 -8.54 -9.53 -5.36
C ARG A 15 -7.90 -9.89 -6.69
N LEU A 16 -7.91 -8.92 -7.62
CA LEU A 16 -7.26 -9.11 -8.91
C LEU A 16 -5.75 -9.27 -8.72
N GLU A 17 -5.13 -10.08 -9.58
CA GLU A 17 -3.69 -10.33 -9.50
C GLU A 17 -2.88 -9.04 -9.56
N LYS A 18 -3.28 -8.08 -10.39
CA LYS A 18 -2.56 -6.81 -10.49
C LYS A 18 -2.64 -6.02 -9.19
N HIS A 19 -3.74 -6.12 -8.44
CA HIS A 19 -3.83 -5.48 -7.13
C HIS A 19 -2.92 -6.17 -6.12
N ILE A 20 -2.86 -7.49 -6.15
CA ILE A 20 -1.98 -8.26 -5.29
C ILE A 20 -0.52 -7.95 -5.60
N ALA A 21 -0.18 -7.90 -6.90
CA ALA A 21 1.17 -7.56 -7.33
C ALA A 21 1.57 -6.15 -6.87
N THR A 22 0.65 -5.19 -6.97
CA THR A 22 0.89 -3.83 -6.52
C THR A 22 1.14 -3.79 -5.01
N ALA A 23 0.33 -4.48 -4.22
CA ALA A 23 0.51 -4.56 -2.78
C ALA A 23 1.85 -5.21 -2.43
N ASN A 24 2.21 -6.29 -3.13
CA ASN A 24 3.49 -6.97 -2.90
C ASN A 24 4.67 -6.07 -3.22
N SER A 25 4.54 -5.23 -4.25
CA SER A 25 5.62 -4.29 -4.60
C SER A 25 5.80 -3.21 -3.54
N LEU A 26 4.78 -2.94 -2.74
CA LEU A 26 4.86 -2.05 -1.59
C LEU A 26 5.36 -2.77 -0.33
N GLY A 27 5.44 -4.08 -0.37
CA GLY A 27 5.84 -4.88 0.78
C GLY A 27 4.69 -5.38 1.63
N LEU A 28 3.45 -5.20 1.17
CA LEU A 28 2.27 -5.61 1.90
C LEU A 28 1.80 -6.97 1.41
N ARG A 29 1.71 -7.94 2.31
CA ARG A 29 1.31 -9.31 1.97
C ARG A 29 0.19 -9.85 2.84
N LYS A 30 0.02 -9.29 4.03
CA LYS A 30 -0.98 -9.76 5.00
C LYS A 30 -1.80 -8.60 5.50
N ILE A 31 -3.06 -8.86 5.79
CA ILE A 31 -3.93 -7.87 6.41
C ILE A 31 -3.34 -7.44 7.76
N GLY A 32 -3.38 -6.16 8.02
CA GLY A 32 -2.80 -5.59 9.23
C GLY A 32 -1.32 -5.26 9.15
N GLN A 33 -0.64 -5.67 8.06
CA GLN A 33 0.76 -5.34 7.88
C GLN A 33 0.94 -3.87 7.55
N GLU A 34 1.99 -3.27 8.10
CA GLU A 34 2.30 -1.86 7.87
C GLU A 34 3.70 -1.73 7.28
N VAL A 35 3.86 -0.78 6.37
CA VAL A 35 5.17 -0.44 5.80
C VAL A 35 5.30 1.07 5.71
N VAL A 36 6.53 1.55 5.71
CA VAL A 36 6.83 2.96 5.47
C VAL A 36 7.51 3.07 4.13
N GLN A 37 6.97 3.91 3.26
CA GLN A 37 7.48 4.13 1.92
C GLN A 37 7.71 5.62 1.71
N PRO A 38 8.69 6.00 0.88
CA PRO A 38 8.89 7.42 0.58
C PRO A 38 7.71 7.98 -0.20
N ASP A 39 7.40 9.25 0.05
CA ASP A 39 6.33 9.94 -0.66
C ASP A 39 6.88 10.40 -2.02
N ASN A 40 6.75 9.55 -3.01
CA ASN A 40 7.16 9.86 -4.38
C ASN A 40 6.06 9.46 -5.36
N THR A 41 6.25 9.83 -6.64
CA THR A 41 5.25 9.58 -7.67
C THR A 41 4.94 8.10 -7.82
N GLN A 42 5.95 7.24 -7.75
CA GLN A 42 5.78 5.80 -7.90
C GLN A 42 4.93 5.22 -6.77
N THR A 43 5.24 5.60 -5.53
CA THR A 43 4.48 5.14 -4.37
C THR A 43 3.05 5.64 -4.42
N ARG A 44 2.84 6.91 -4.76
CA ARG A 44 1.50 7.46 -4.87
C ARG A 44 0.70 6.80 -5.98
N GLY A 45 1.34 6.46 -7.10
CA GLY A 45 0.70 5.73 -8.18
C GLY A 45 0.21 4.36 -7.76
N LYS A 46 1.02 3.64 -6.99
CA LYS A 46 0.63 2.33 -6.46
C LYS A 46 -0.52 2.46 -5.46
N ILE A 47 -0.44 3.44 -4.57
CA ILE A 47 -1.50 3.69 -3.60
C ILE A 47 -2.81 4.03 -4.31
N ALA A 48 -2.77 4.83 -5.36
CA ALA A 48 -3.97 5.20 -6.11
C ALA A 48 -4.69 3.99 -6.69
N LYS A 49 -3.94 2.95 -7.08
CA LYS A 49 -4.53 1.74 -7.65
C LYS A 49 -5.23 0.88 -6.62
N ILE A 50 -4.72 0.82 -5.41
CA ILE A 50 -5.24 -0.07 -4.37
C ILE A 50 -5.58 0.66 -3.07
N GLY A 51 -5.77 1.98 -3.15
CA GLY A 51 -6.04 2.80 -1.97
C GLY A 51 -7.28 2.36 -1.19
N PHE A 52 -8.24 1.75 -1.88
CA PHE A 52 -9.45 1.24 -1.22
C PHE A 52 -9.16 0.10 -0.25
N MET A 53 -7.97 -0.52 -0.34
CA MET A 53 -7.54 -1.60 0.55
C MET A 53 -6.57 -1.12 1.61
N LEU A 54 -6.15 0.14 1.56
CA LEU A 54 -5.06 0.65 2.38
C LEU A 54 -5.50 1.79 3.27
N GLN A 55 -4.83 1.92 4.40
CA GLN A 55 -4.87 3.12 5.21
C GLN A 55 -3.51 3.79 5.11
N VAL A 56 -3.48 5.04 4.67
CA VAL A 56 -2.24 5.77 4.44
C VAL A 56 -2.19 6.94 5.41
N THR A 57 -1.06 7.05 6.12
CA THR A 57 -0.81 8.14 7.05
C THR A 57 0.53 8.77 6.71
N GLU A 58 0.59 10.08 6.68
CA GLU A 58 1.87 10.77 6.48
C GLU A 58 2.68 10.69 7.76
N VAL A 59 3.96 10.32 7.60
CA VAL A 59 4.93 10.31 8.69
C VAL A 59 6.21 10.95 8.18
N GLU A 60 6.93 11.56 9.08
CA GLU A 60 8.20 12.19 8.73
C GLU A 60 9.39 11.29 8.98
#